data_0aa9283570128d522910d1cc88d87bb7
#
_entry.id   0aa9283570128d522910d1cc88d87bb7
#
_cell.length_a   1.000
_cell.length_b   1.000
_cell.length_c   1.000
_cell.angle_alpha   90.00
_cell.angle_beta   90.00
_cell.angle_gamma   90.00
#
_symmetry.space_group_name_H-M   'P 1'
#
loop_
_entity.id
_entity.type
_entity.pdbx_description
1 polymer ?
#
loop_
_entity_poly.entity_id
_entity_poly.type
_entity_poly.pdbx_seq_one_letter_code
_entity_poly.pdbx_strand_id
1 'polypeptide(L)'
;MELVKTYEEYNELNKEYVKFIQMVMESDIANYDYIIMNNLEKYSELFEELKLRCDKVEVEEKDIDNLRDLNYLALDTLFLTMDLKNFYKLGESERFKMRAVNYINKRSRGQIL
;
A
#
# COMPACT_ATOMS: atom_id res chain seq x y z
N MET A 1 10.81 -20.52 0.77
CA MET A 1 9.37 -20.72 0.60
C MET A 1 8.76 -19.52 -0.08
N GLU A 2 7.95 -19.75 -1.10
CA GLU A 2 7.37 -18.69 -1.93
C GLU A 2 6.51 -17.69 -1.13
N LEU A 3 5.70 -18.20 -0.21
CA LEU A 3 4.84 -17.35 0.64
C LEU A 3 5.68 -16.38 1.49
N VAL A 4 6.71 -16.89 2.16
CA VAL A 4 7.58 -16.07 3.02
C VAL A 4 8.27 -14.99 2.20
N LYS A 5 8.80 -15.36 1.04
CA LYS A 5 9.48 -14.44 0.14
C LYS A 5 8.54 -13.33 -0.33
N THR A 6 7.32 -13.68 -0.74
CA THR A 6 6.34 -12.72 -1.19
C THR A 6 5.92 -11.78 -0.06
N TYR A 7 5.79 -12.31 1.15
CA TYR A 7 5.48 -11.54 2.34
C TYR A 7 6.58 -10.51 2.65
N GLU A 8 7.83 -10.94 2.55
CA GLU A 8 8.98 -10.04 2.75
C GLU A 8 9.00 -8.93 1.70
N GLU A 9 8.72 -9.25 0.44
CA GLU A 9 8.62 -8.27 -0.64
C GLU A 9 7.51 -7.25 -0.35
N TYR A 10 6.36 -7.72 0.11
CA TYR A 10 5.27 -6.83 0.51
C TYR A 10 5.70 -5.88 1.62
N ASN A 11 6.31 -6.41 2.67
CA ASN A 11 6.73 -5.59 3.81
C ASN A 11 7.74 -4.52 3.42
N GLU A 12 8.72 -4.87 2.59
CA GLU A 12 9.71 -3.90 2.12
C GLU A 12 9.08 -2.82 1.24
N LEU A 13 8.22 -3.21 0.32
CA LEU A 13 7.52 -2.27 -0.56
C LEU A 13 6.59 -1.36 0.24
N ASN A 14 5.86 -1.91 1.20
CA ASN A 14 4.95 -1.13 2.05
C ASN A 14 5.72 -0.13 2.90
N LYS A 15 6.87 -0.52 3.44
CA LYS A 15 7.71 0.36 4.25
C LYS A 15 8.20 1.55 3.43
N GLU A 16 8.65 1.31 2.21
CA GLU A 16 9.07 2.35 1.28
C GLU A 16 7.90 3.27 0.92
N TYR A 17 6.75 2.68 0.65
CA TYR A 17 5.54 3.41 0.27
C TYR A 17 5.06 4.32 1.41
N VAL A 18 5.06 3.84 2.65
CA VAL A 18 4.68 4.65 3.82
C VAL A 18 5.59 5.87 3.95
N LYS A 19 6.88 5.73 3.73
CA LYS A 19 7.81 6.87 3.76
C LYS A 19 7.47 7.88 2.68
N PHE A 20 7.14 7.40 1.48
CA PHE A 20 6.72 8.27 0.38
C PHE A 20 5.42 9.02 0.74
N ILE A 21 4.43 8.31 1.28
CA ILE A 21 3.16 8.92 1.68
C ILE A 21 3.39 10.01 2.74
N GLN A 22 4.25 9.76 3.72
CA GLN A 22 4.58 10.74 4.75
C GLN A 22 5.21 11.99 4.15
N MET A 23 6.09 11.82 3.18
CA MET A 23 6.69 12.94 2.45
C MET A 23 5.61 13.76 1.72
N VAL A 24 4.66 13.10 1.07
CA VAL A 24 3.56 13.78 0.38
C VAL A 24 2.70 14.56 1.36
N MET A 25 2.42 14.00 2.53
CA MET A 25 1.63 14.70 3.55
C MET A 25 2.30 15.96 4.09
N GLU A 26 3.64 16.01 4.05
CA GLU A 26 4.40 17.18 4.46
C GLU A 26 4.49 18.23 3.35
N SER A 27 4.13 17.87 2.12
CA SER A 27 4.12 18.79 0.97
C SER A 27 2.80 19.57 0.91
N ASP A 28 2.74 20.54 0.00
CA ASP A 28 1.50 21.25 -0.30
C ASP A 28 0.66 20.44 -1.29
N ILE A 29 -0.23 19.60 -0.77
CA ILE A 29 -1.06 18.69 -1.57
C ILE A 29 -1.98 19.48 -2.52
N ALA A 30 -2.42 20.66 -2.12
CA ALA A 30 -3.29 21.50 -2.96
C ALA A 30 -2.57 21.99 -4.23
N ASN A 31 -1.23 22.00 -4.20
CA ASN A 31 -0.41 22.39 -5.34
C ASN A 31 0.04 21.12 -6.09
N TYR A 32 -0.71 20.76 -7.12
CA TYR A 32 -0.49 19.52 -7.87
C TYR A 32 0.92 19.42 -8.44
N ASP A 33 1.58 18.28 -8.17
CA ASP A 33 2.90 17.94 -8.70
C ASP A 33 2.78 16.61 -9.44
N TYR A 34 2.99 16.64 -10.76
CA TYR A 34 2.87 15.43 -11.56
C TYR A 34 3.90 14.36 -11.20
N ILE A 35 5.05 14.74 -10.60
CA ILE A 35 6.05 13.78 -10.14
C ILE A 35 5.47 12.94 -9.01
N ILE A 36 4.73 13.55 -8.08
CA ILE A 36 4.06 12.83 -7.01
C ILE A 36 3.00 11.89 -7.59
N MET A 37 2.19 12.36 -8.53
CA MET A 37 1.19 11.52 -9.18
C MET A 37 1.82 10.34 -9.91
N ASN A 38 2.92 10.56 -10.62
CA ASN A 38 3.62 9.48 -11.31
C ASN A 38 4.15 8.43 -10.34
N ASN A 39 4.63 8.85 -9.16
CA ASN A 39 5.08 7.93 -8.13
C ASN A 39 3.91 7.15 -7.53
N LEU A 40 2.76 7.78 -7.31
CA LEU A 40 1.57 7.08 -6.85
C LEU A 40 1.15 6.00 -7.86
N GLU A 41 1.18 6.32 -9.14
CA GLU A 41 0.86 5.36 -10.20
C GLU A 41 1.86 4.21 -10.23
N LYS A 42 3.14 4.50 -10.05
CA LYS A 42 4.19 3.49 -9.99
C LYS A 42 3.97 2.52 -8.82
N TYR A 43 3.66 3.04 -7.64
CA TYR A 43 3.36 2.19 -6.49
C TYR A 43 2.11 1.35 -6.73
N SER A 44 1.09 1.93 -7.37
CA SER A 44 -0.11 1.19 -7.75
C SER A 44 0.24 -0.03 -8.60
N GLU A 45 1.09 0.15 -9.61
CA GLU A 45 1.54 -0.92 -10.50
C GLU A 45 2.33 -1.99 -9.75
N LEU A 46 3.23 -1.56 -8.85
CA LEU A 46 4.04 -2.50 -8.06
C LEU A 46 3.18 -3.36 -7.13
N PHE A 47 2.18 -2.76 -6.47
CA PHE A 47 1.27 -3.52 -5.62
C PHE A 47 0.33 -4.40 -6.41
N GLU A 48 -0.07 -3.98 -7.61
CA GLU A 48 -0.85 -4.82 -8.53
C GLU A 48 -0.08 -6.07 -8.94
N GLU A 49 1.18 -5.92 -9.32
CA GLU A 49 2.06 -7.05 -9.65
C GLU A 49 2.22 -7.98 -8.47
N LEU A 50 2.41 -7.42 -7.28
CA LEU A 50 2.55 -8.20 -6.06
C LEU A 50 1.27 -8.99 -5.78
N LYS A 51 0.10 -8.36 -5.94
CA LYS A 51 -1.20 -9.02 -5.75
C LYS A 51 -1.36 -10.18 -6.74
N LEU A 52 -0.99 -9.98 -7.99
CA LEU A 52 -1.05 -11.04 -9.01
C LEU A 52 -0.14 -12.22 -8.65
N ARG A 53 1.04 -11.95 -8.09
CA ARG A 53 1.91 -13.03 -7.62
C ARG A 53 1.31 -13.76 -6.43
N CYS A 54 0.69 -13.04 -5.50
CA CYS A 54 -0.01 -13.66 -4.36
C CYS A 54 -1.09 -14.63 -4.84
N ASP A 55 -1.82 -14.27 -5.88
CA ASP A 55 -2.89 -15.09 -6.42
C ASP A 55 -2.37 -16.41 -7.01
N LYS A 56 -1.09 -16.47 -7.35
CA LYS A 56 -0.45 -17.66 -7.93
C LYS A 56 0.32 -18.51 -6.93
N VAL A 57 0.48 -18.03 -5.70
CA VAL A 57 1.21 -18.78 -4.66
C VAL A 57 0.37 -19.96 -4.21
N GLU A 58 0.99 -21.13 -4.23
CA GLU A 58 0.39 -22.35 -3.72
C GLU A 58 1.00 -22.67 -2.37
N VAL A 59 0.17 -23.02 -1.41
CA VAL A 59 0.61 -23.32 -0.04
C VAL A 59 -0.06 -24.58 0.47
N GLU A 60 0.54 -25.17 1.50
CA GLU A 60 -0.07 -26.27 2.24
C GLU A 60 -1.23 -25.74 3.09
N GLU A 61 -2.11 -26.63 3.49
CA GLU A 61 -3.31 -26.29 4.28
C GLU A 61 -2.98 -25.46 5.51
N LYS A 62 -1.88 -25.75 6.20
CA LYS A 62 -1.44 -25.02 7.39
C LYS A 62 -1.12 -23.54 7.14
N ASP A 63 -0.83 -23.17 5.89
CA ASP A 63 -0.44 -21.82 5.50
C ASP A 63 -1.53 -21.04 4.77
N ILE A 64 -2.72 -21.64 4.60
CA ILE A 64 -3.83 -20.98 3.86
C ILE A 64 -4.23 -19.66 4.51
N ASP A 65 -4.31 -19.60 5.83
CA ASP A 65 -4.70 -18.37 6.53
C ASP A 65 -3.63 -17.29 6.35
N ASN A 66 -2.37 -17.66 6.37
CA ASN A 66 -1.27 -16.71 6.13
C ASN A 66 -1.30 -16.14 4.72
N LEU A 67 -1.59 -16.97 3.73
CA LEU A 67 -1.74 -16.52 2.34
C LEU A 67 -2.94 -15.58 2.21
N ARG A 68 -4.03 -15.90 2.86
CA ARG A 68 -5.24 -15.06 2.87
C ARG A 68 -4.94 -13.67 3.46
N ASP A 69 -4.18 -13.64 4.56
CA ASP A 69 -3.77 -12.39 5.20
C ASP A 69 -2.89 -11.55 4.27
N LEU A 70 -1.95 -12.18 3.58
CA LEU A 70 -1.09 -11.49 2.62
C LEU A 70 -1.91 -10.90 1.47
N ASN A 71 -2.85 -11.67 0.92
CA ASN A 71 -3.75 -11.20 -0.12
C ASN A 71 -4.57 -10.00 0.34
N TYR A 72 -5.07 -10.04 1.58
CA TYR A 72 -5.82 -8.94 2.16
C TYR A 72 -4.94 -7.68 2.27
N LEU A 73 -3.70 -7.83 2.77
CA LEU A 73 -2.79 -6.71 2.92
C LEU A 73 -2.48 -6.05 1.57
N ALA A 74 -2.20 -6.85 0.55
CA ALA A 74 -1.92 -6.34 -0.79
C ALA A 74 -3.13 -5.61 -1.38
N LEU A 75 -4.31 -6.18 -1.23
CA LEU A 75 -5.55 -5.58 -1.73
C LEU A 75 -5.88 -4.28 -1.00
N ASP A 76 -5.72 -4.26 0.32
CA ASP A 76 -5.96 -3.07 1.14
C ASP A 76 -5.05 -1.91 0.71
N THR A 77 -3.79 -2.20 0.42
CA THR A 77 -2.84 -1.19 -0.07
C THR A 77 -3.21 -0.69 -1.47
N LEU A 78 -3.74 -1.56 -2.33
CA LEU A 78 -4.23 -1.14 -3.64
C LEU A 78 -5.42 -0.19 -3.51
N PHE A 79 -6.38 -0.49 -2.65
CA PHE A 79 -7.52 0.39 -2.41
C PHE A 79 -7.07 1.73 -1.83
N LEU A 80 -6.13 1.71 -0.89
CA LEU A 80 -5.52 2.94 -0.38
C LEU A 80 -4.97 3.79 -1.51
N THR A 81 -4.19 3.16 -2.40
CA THR A 81 -3.53 3.88 -3.49
C THR A 81 -4.55 4.49 -4.45
N MET A 82 -5.64 3.80 -4.76
CA MET A 82 -6.73 4.34 -5.56
C MET A 82 -7.32 5.59 -4.92
N ASP A 83 -7.59 5.52 -3.62
CA ASP A 83 -8.14 6.66 -2.87
C ASP A 83 -7.16 7.83 -2.86
N LEU A 84 -5.88 7.58 -2.56
CA LEU A 84 -4.87 8.62 -2.50
C LEU A 84 -4.66 9.31 -3.85
N LYS A 85 -4.66 8.55 -4.94
CA LYS A 85 -4.58 9.11 -6.29
C LYS A 85 -5.74 10.06 -6.57
N ASN A 86 -6.95 9.63 -6.23
CA ASN A 86 -8.15 10.44 -6.44
C ASN A 86 -8.12 11.72 -5.61
N PHE A 87 -7.79 11.62 -4.33
CA PHE A 87 -7.71 12.79 -3.46
C PHE A 87 -6.60 13.73 -3.89
N TYR A 88 -5.46 13.20 -4.30
CA TYR A 88 -4.35 14.02 -4.77
C TYR A 88 -4.71 14.76 -6.06
N LYS A 89 -5.32 14.07 -7.00
CA LYS A 89 -5.76 14.65 -8.27
C LYS A 89 -6.75 15.80 -8.07
N LEU A 90 -7.63 15.67 -7.08
CA LEU A 90 -8.65 16.66 -6.78
C LEU A 90 -8.18 17.77 -5.81
N GLY A 91 -6.95 17.67 -5.33
CA GLY A 91 -6.42 18.63 -4.36
C GLY A 91 -7.07 18.56 -2.99
N GLU A 92 -7.67 17.42 -2.65
CA GLU A 92 -8.36 17.22 -1.37
C GLU A 92 -7.39 16.83 -0.26
N SER A 93 -6.67 17.82 0.23
CA SER A 93 -5.59 17.68 1.19
C SER A 93 -6.00 16.95 2.47
N GLU A 94 -7.11 17.37 3.08
CA GLU A 94 -7.56 16.79 4.35
C GLU A 94 -7.98 15.33 4.20
N ARG A 95 -8.67 15.00 3.12
CA ARG A 95 -9.10 13.63 2.84
C ARG A 95 -7.90 12.72 2.59
N PHE A 96 -6.93 13.23 1.84
CA PHE A 96 -5.68 12.50 1.60
C PHE A 96 -5.00 12.17 2.94
N LYS A 97 -4.80 13.18 3.77
CA LYS A 97 -4.13 13.01 5.06
C LYS A 97 -4.87 12.07 5.99
N MET A 98 -6.18 12.22 6.08
CA MET A 98 -7.01 11.35 6.93
C MET A 98 -6.92 9.89 6.48
N ARG A 99 -7.06 9.63 5.19
CA ARG A 99 -6.97 8.27 4.65
C ARG A 99 -5.59 7.67 4.89
N ALA A 100 -4.53 8.45 4.66
CA ALA A 100 -3.16 8.01 4.85
C ALA A 100 -2.85 7.71 6.31
N VAL A 101 -3.22 8.60 7.22
CA VAL A 101 -2.99 8.42 8.66
C VAL A 101 -3.72 7.16 9.17
N ASN A 102 -4.96 6.97 8.75
CA ASN A 102 -5.73 5.78 9.16
C ASN A 102 -5.07 4.50 8.70
N TYR A 103 -4.55 4.47 7.48
CA TYR A 103 -3.82 3.31 6.96
C TYR A 103 -2.54 3.05 7.76
N ILE A 104 -1.73 4.08 7.96
CA ILE A 104 -0.45 3.96 8.68
C ILE A 104 -0.68 3.47 10.10
N ASN A 105 -1.66 4.02 10.80
CA ASN A 105 -2.00 3.60 12.17
C ASN A 105 -2.48 2.16 12.22
N LYS A 106 -3.30 1.75 11.27
CA LYS A 106 -3.79 0.38 11.17
C LYS A 106 -2.63 -0.61 10.97
N ARG A 107 -1.67 -0.27 10.10
CA ARG A 107 -0.50 -1.12 9.85
C ARG A 107 0.41 -1.21 11.07
N SER A 108 0.65 -0.08 11.75
CA SER A 108 1.47 -0.06 12.97
C SER A 108 0.88 -0.93 14.06
N ARG A 109 -0.43 -0.89 14.25
CA ARG A 109 -1.10 -1.74 15.24
C ARG A 109 -0.99 -3.22 14.89
N GLY A 110 -1.11 -3.55 13.61
CA GLY A 110 -0.95 -4.92 13.13
C GLY A 110 0.45 -5.47 13.37
N GLN A 111 1.47 -4.62 13.32
CA GLN A 111 2.86 -5.02 13.54
C GLN A 111 3.20 -5.30 14.99
N ILE A 112 2.42 -4.76 15.92
CA ILE A 112 2.65 -4.94 17.35
C ILE A 112 2.15 -6.32 17.80
N LEU A 113 1.22 -6.87 17.07
CA LEU A 113 0.65 -8.18 17.38
C LEU A 113 1.45 -9.30 16.75
#